data_15ad28501e26fcca627e5bb50af0b04a
#
_entry.id   15ad28501e26fcca627e5bb50af0b04a
#
_cell.length_a   1.000
_cell.length_b   1.000
_cell.length_c   1.000
_cell.angle_alpha   90.00
_cell.angle_beta   90.00
_cell.angle_gamma   90.00
#
_symmetry.space_group_name_H-M   'P 1'
#
loop_
_entity.id
_entity.type
_entity.pdbx_description
1 polymer ?
#
loop_
_entity_poly.entity_id
_entity_poly.type
_entity_poly.pdbx_seq_one_letter_code
_entity_poly.pdbx_strand_id
1 'polypeptide(L)'
;VGELYVDNKEKRTRASDLTNSMGGGAKADIDAIRFIAFDLLCADGKTFAMEEYMEKSEYLDSLFENNKILTAIETNVMSTAKEVSTYYQQCVNDQNHEGVVVRSSGGRIYKIKPSFSVDAVIIGYTERSEDAEQVRSIALALMNEDGAYQFIGSCGNLGSDKDRKALMKNLKGDQVDSSWRVTSNSGAMYRFV
;
A
#
# COMPACT_ATOMS: atom_id res chain seq x y z
N VAL A 1 15.65 -9.87 -2.29
CA VAL A 1 14.36 -9.20 -2.45
C VAL A 1 14.08 -8.35 -1.24
N GLY A 2 13.60 -7.12 -1.45
CA GLY A 2 13.35 -6.19 -0.35
C GLY A 2 12.55 -4.99 -0.83
N GLU A 3 12.40 -4.00 0.06
CA GLU A 3 11.66 -2.78 -0.19
C GLU A 3 12.48 -1.55 0.25
N LEU A 4 12.39 -0.49 -0.54
CA LEU A 4 12.92 0.82 -0.16
C LEU A 4 11.86 1.56 0.66
N TYR A 5 12.31 2.22 1.73
CA TYR A 5 11.46 3.07 2.55
C TYR A 5 12.22 4.30 3.02
N VAL A 6 11.51 5.30 3.50
CA VAL A 6 12.11 6.48 4.13
C VAL A 6 12.12 6.30 5.64
N ASP A 7 13.27 6.41 6.28
CA ASP A 7 13.37 6.33 7.74
C ASP A 7 12.79 7.60 8.37
N ASN A 8 11.55 7.48 8.84
CA ASN A 8 10.85 8.56 9.55
C ASN A 8 10.42 8.06 10.93
N LYS A 9 11.10 8.52 11.95
CA LYS A 9 10.86 8.10 13.34
C LYS A 9 9.52 8.50 13.92
N GLU A 10 8.84 9.48 13.31
CA GLU A 10 7.62 10.07 13.87
C GLU A 10 6.33 9.47 13.29
N LYS A 11 6.38 8.89 12.13
CA LYS A 11 5.20 8.33 11.45
C LYS A 11 5.56 7.16 10.54
N ARG A 12 4.56 6.29 10.34
CA ARG A 12 4.64 5.25 9.31
C ARG A 12 4.85 5.86 7.93
N THR A 13 5.87 5.40 7.22
CA THR A 13 6.20 5.87 5.87
C THR A 13 5.26 5.28 4.82
N ARG A 14 5.05 6.04 3.75
CA ARG A 14 4.23 5.68 2.61
C ARG A 14 5.06 5.72 1.33
N ALA A 15 4.59 5.08 0.27
CA ALA A 15 5.23 5.12 -1.04
C ALA A 15 5.43 6.57 -1.57
N SER A 16 4.52 7.49 -1.23
CA SER A 16 4.65 8.90 -1.55
C SER A 16 5.84 9.59 -0.87
N ASP A 17 6.21 9.16 0.33
CA ASP A 17 7.36 9.72 1.05
C ASP A 17 8.66 9.35 0.31
N LEU A 18 8.76 8.10 -0.17
CA LEU A 18 9.88 7.66 -1.00
C LEU A 18 9.98 8.45 -2.31
N THR A 19 8.85 8.59 -3.02
CA THR A 19 8.80 9.36 -4.27
C THR A 19 9.23 10.82 -4.03
N ASN A 20 8.78 11.44 -2.95
CA ASN A 20 9.17 12.81 -2.58
C ASN A 20 10.66 12.91 -2.25
N SER A 21 11.22 11.94 -1.51
CA SER A 21 12.64 11.91 -1.15
C SER A 21 13.56 11.72 -2.37
N MET A 22 13.08 11.00 -3.39
CA MET A 22 13.82 10.80 -4.66
C MET A 22 13.60 11.92 -5.68
N GLY A 23 12.56 12.73 -5.55
CA GLY A 23 12.07 13.63 -6.60
C GLY A 23 12.84 14.92 -6.83
N GLY A 24 13.93 15.19 -6.11
CA GLY A 24 14.80 16.36 -6.32
C GLY A 24 14.19 17.71 -5.96
N GLY A 25 13.01 17.75 -5.31
CA GLY A 25 12.36 18.98 -4.85
C GLY A 25 12.80 19.39 -3.43
N ALA A 26 12.13 20.40 -2.85
CA ALA A 26 12.42 20.90 -1.51
C ALA A 26 12.28 19.86 -0.38
N LYS A 27 11.66 18.71 -0.67
CA LYS A 27 11.48 17.55 0.25
C LYS A 27 12.40 16.38 -0.10
N ALA A 28 13.32 16.56 -1.04
CA ALA A 28 14.29 15.52 -1.39
C ALA A 28 15.23 15.26 -0.20
N ASP A 29 15.28 14.01 0.22
CA ASP A 29 16.15 13.53 1.30
C ASP A 29 16.59 12.09 0.98
N ILE A 30 17.62 11.98 0.15
CA ILE A 30 18.17 10.68 -0.27
C ILE A 30 18.81 9.97 0.92
N ASP A 31 19.38 10.71 1.86
CA ASP A 31 20.06 10.16 3.02
C ASP A 31 19.11 9.50 4.03
N ALA A 32 17.80 9.82 3.96
CA ALA A 32 16.79 9.14 4.75
C ALA A 32 16.29 7.82 4.12
N ILE A 33 16.69 7.49 2.89
CA ILE A 33 16.25 6.26 2.22
C ILE A 33 16.99 5.06 2.80
N ARG A 34 16.23 4.01 3.09
CA ARG A 34 16.69 2.72 3.63
C ARG A 34 16.17 1.58 2.76
N PHE A 35 16.83 0.45 2.84
CA PHE A 35 16.37 -0.79 2.23
C PHE A 35 16.23 -1.87 3.28
N ILE A 36 15.09 -2.55 3.29
CA ILE A 36 14.85 -3.71 4.14
C ILE A 36 14.68 -4.96 3.27
N ALA A 37 15.54 -5.94 3.46
CA ALA A 37 15.48 -7.24 2.78
C ALA A 37 14.54 -8.19 3.54
N PHE A 38 13.69 -8.89 2.83
CA PHE A 38 12.73 -9.85 3.41
C PHE A 38 12.71 -11.19 2.69
N ASP A 39 13.48 -11.39 1.65
CA ASP A 39 13.64 -12.68 0.98
C ASP A 39 14.95 -12.73 0.19
N LEU A 40 15.43 -13.95 -0.04
CA LEU A 40 16.63 -14.26 -0.79
C LEU A 40 16.33 -15.33 -1.83
N LEU A 41 16.66 -15.06 -3.09
CA LEU A 41 16.46 -16.00 -4.20
C LEU A 41 17.71 -16.81 -4.48
N CYS A 42 18.85 -16.12 -4.52
CA CYS A 42 20.15 -16.72 -4.81
C CYS A 42 21.25 -15.92 -4.12
N ALA A 43 22.24 -16.60 -3.61
CA ALA A 43 23.50 -16.03 -3.13
C ALA A 43 24.63 -17.05 -3.32
N ASP A 44 25.84 -16.58 -3.66
CA ASP A 44 27.06 -17.38 -3.83
C ASP A 44 26.86 -18.63 -4.71
N GLY A 45 26.02 -18.52 -5.73
CA GLY A 45 25.69 -19.62 -6.64
C GLY A 45 24.66 -20.62 -6.09
N LYS A 46 24.21 -20.50 -4.84
CA LYS A 46 23.12 -21.29 -4.27
C LYS A 46 21.77 -20.60 -4.52
N THR A 47 20.80 -21.35 -5.02
CA THR A 47 19.39 -20.93 -5.09
C THR A 47 18.66 -21.50 -3.87
N PHE A 48 17.84 -20.66 -3.23
CA PHE A 48 17.06 -21.02 -2.04
C PHE A 48 15.62 -21.35 -2.40
N ALA A 49 15.10 -22.47 -1.91
CA ALA A 49 13.68 -22.82 -2.04
C ALA A 49 12.79 -21.95 -1.11
N MET A 50 11.48 -21.95 -1.35
CA MET A 50 10.55 -21.13 -0.54
C MET A 50 10.45 -21.65 0.92
N GLU A 51 10.62 -22.94 1.12
CA GLU A 51 10.56 -23.61 2.41
C GLU A 51 11.78 -23.31 3.29
N GLU A 52 12.89 -22.89 2.70
CA GLU A 52 14.15 -22.59 3.40
C GLU A 52 14.20 -21.16 3.97
N TYR A 53 13.06 -20.63 4.38
CA TYR A 53 12.99 -19.22 4.77
C TYR A 53 13.87 -18.86 5.98
N MET A 54 14.00 -19.74 6.96
CA MET A 54 14.86 -19.48 8.12
C MET A 54 16.32 -19.36 7.72
N GLU A 55 16.81 -20.26 6.86
CA GLU A 55 18.18 -20.17 6.33
C GLU A 55 18.42 -18.86 5.56
N LYS A 56 17.43 -18.42 4.77
CA LYS A 56 17.47 -17.11 4.10
C LYS A 56 17.56 -15.95 5.07
N SER A 57 16.75 -15.99 6.15
CA SER A 57 16.72 -14.94 7.16
C SER A 57 18.06 -14.83 7.87
N GLU A 58 18.61 -15.94 8.33
CA GLU A 58 19.94 -15.99 8.97
C GLU A 58 21.06 -15.49 8.05
N TYR A 59 21.01 -15.84 6.76
CA TYR A 59 21.95 -15.33 5.77
C TYR A 59 21.82 -13.81 5.58
N LEU A 60 20.60 -13.28 5.46
CA LEU A 60 20.36 -11.84 5.33
C LEU A 60 20.80 -11.07 6.57
N ASP A 61 20.56 -11.60 7.77
CA ASP A 61 21.00 -11.00 9.02
C ASP A 61 22.54 -10.91 9.06
N SER A 62 23.23 -11.97 8.67
CA SER A 62 24.69 -11.98 8.61
C SER A 62 25.25 -11.01 7.55
N LEU A 63 24.57 -10.90 6.41
CA LEU A 63 24.98 -10.02 5.30
C LEU A 63 24.87 -8.54 5.66
N PHE A 64 23.87 -8.17 6.42
CA PHE A 64 23.58 -6.78 6.78
C PHE A 64 23.92 -6.43 8.23
N GLU A 65 24.68 -7.30 8.92
CA GLU A 65 25.13 -7.06 10.28
C GLU A 65 25.79 -5.69 10.41
N ASN A 66 25.38 -4.91 11.41
CA ASN A 66 25.85 -3.55 11.67
C ASN A 66 25.63 -2.52 10.54
N ASN A 67 24.87 -2.83 9.51
CA ASN A 67 24.51 -1.86 8.47
C ASN A 67 23.23 -1.09 8.88
N LYS A 68 23.28 0.24 8.76
CA LYS A 68 22.13 1.12 9.12
C LYS A 68 21.26 1.52 7.92
N ILE A 69 21.76 1.30 6.71
CA ILE A 69 21.06 1.65 5.45
C ILE A 69 20.39 0.42 4.85
N LEU A 70 21.07 -0.72 4.90
CA LEU A 70 20.62 -2.02 4.40
C LEU A 70 20.39 -2.93 5.60
N THR A 71 19.18 -3.39 5.81
CA THR A 71 18.81 -4.24 6.94
C THR A 71 18.01 -5.45 6.49
N ALA A 72 18.04 -6.52 7.27
CA ALA A 72 17.10 -7.63 7.13
C ALA A 72 15.83 -7.37 7.95
N ILE A 73 14.70 -7.92 7.50
CA ILE A 73 13.45 -7.90 8.27
C ILE A 73 13.59 -8.78 9.50
N GLU A 74 13.16 -8.28 10.66
CA GLU A 74 13.10 -9.10 11.87
C GLU A 74 12.17 -10.30 11.66
N THR A 75 12.68 -11.48 11.97
CA THR A 75 11.97 -12.75 11.80
C THR A 75 11.90 -13.50 13.13
N ASN A 76 10.68 -13.85 13.54
CA ASN A 76 10.38 -14.56 14.76
C ASN A 76 9.68 -15.89 14.47
N VAL A 77 10.13 -16.99 15.09
CA VAL A 77 9.47 -18.30 14.98
C VAL A 77 8.38 -18.41 16.03
N MET A 78 7.19 -18.79 15.59
CA MET A 78 6.01 -18.93 16.44
C MET A 78 5.34 -20.30 16.19
N SER A 79 4.85 -20.91 17.25
CA SER A 79 4.26 -22.25 17.20
C SER A 79 2.74 -22.27 17.25
N THR A 80 2.13 -21.16 17.69
CA THR A 80 0.67 -21.08 17.90
C THR A 80 0.07 -19.84 17.26
N ALA A 81 -1.21 -19.94 16.87
CA ALA A 81 -1.98 -18.80 16.37
C ALA A 81 -2.10 -17.67 17.42
N LYS A 82 -2.08 -18.02 18.72
CA LYS A 82 -2.12 -17.03 19.80
C LYS A 82 -0.84 -16.18 19.84
N GLU A 83 0.33 -16.79 19.68
CA GLU A 83 1.61 -16.07 19.61
C GLU A 83 1.63 -15.12 18.41
N VAL A 84 1.21 -15.61 17.23
CA VAL A 84 1.10 -14.77 16.03
C VAL A 84 0.15 -13.59 16.26
N SER A 85 -1.00 -13.81 16.89
CA SER A 85 -1.97 -12.76 17.19
C SER A 85 -1.41 -11.73 18.17
N THR A 86 -0.71 -12.17 19.21
CA THR A 86 -0.08 -11.27 20.20
C THR A 86 1.01 -10.41 19.53
N TYR A 87 1.86 -11.02 18.74
CA TYR A 87 2.91 -10.29 18.02
C TYR A 87 2.33 -9.31 17.00
N TYR A 88 1.28 -9.70 16.28
CA TYR A 88 0.56 -8.80 15.38
C TYR A 88 0.05 -7.55 16.13
N GLN A 89 -0.58 -7.72 17.30
CA GLN A 89 -1.06 -6.58 18.09
C GLN A 89 0.08 -5.67 18.52
N GLN A 90 1.19 -6.23 18.96
CA GLN A 90 2.39 -5.47 19.31
C GLN A 90 2.93 -4.68 18.10
N CYS A 91 3.10 -5.32 16.96
CA CYS A 91 3.59 -4.65 15.74
C CYS A 91 2.68 -3.52 15.28
N VAL A 92 1.37 -3.75 15.27
CA VAL A 92 0.40 -2.78 14.73
C VAL A 92 0.09 -1.66 15.72
N ASN A 93 -0.19 -2.00 16.99
CA ASN A 93 -0.68 -1.01 17.95
C ASN A 93 0.44 -0.25 18.67
N ASP A 94 1.52 -0.95 19.01
CA ASP A 94 2.60 -0.35 19.81
C ASP A 94 3.71 0.22 18.94
N GLN A 95 4.02 -0.46 17.83
CA GLN A 95 5.12 -0.09 16.92
C GLN A 95 4.65 0.62 15.66
N ASN A 96 3.33 0.73 15.45
CA ASN A 96 2.71 1.38 14.28
C ASN A 96 3.16 0.78 12.93
N HIS A 97 3.45 -0.53 12.90
CA HIS A 97 3.77 -1.24 11.66
C HIS A 97 2.51 -1.47 10.81
N GLU A 98 2.71 -1.75 9.52
CA GLU A 98 1.61 -2.00 8.57
C GLU A 98 0.84 -3.28 8.87
N GLY A 99 1.50 -4.25 9.48
CA GLY A 99 1.01 -5.58 9.75
C GLY A 99 2.18 -6.55 9.83
N VAL A 100 1.88 -7.82 9.69
CA VAL A 100 2.88 -8.89 9.70
C VAL A 100 2.72 -9.79 8.48
N VAL A 101 3.82 -10.43 8.08
CA VAL A 101 3.83 -11.48 7.06
C VAL A 101 4.11 -12.81 7.74
N VAL A 102 3.15 -13.72 7.70
CA VAL A 102 3.28 -15.06 8.27
C VAL A 102 3.66 -16.03 7.16
N ARG A 103 4.73 -16.78 7.35
CA ARG A 103 5.18 -17.85 6.46
C ARG A 103 4.98 -19.20 7.14
N SER A 104 4.27 -20.12 6.50
CA SER A 104 4.14 -21.47 7.01
C SER A 104 5.36 -22.33 6.64
N SER A 105 5.61 -23.39 7.38
CA SER A 105 6.64 -24.38 7.07
C SER A 105 6.47 -25.03 5.68
N GLY A 106 5.25 -25.02 5.12
CA GLY A 106 4.97 -25.48 3.75
C GLY A 106 5.07 -24.39 2.67
N GLY A 107 5.74 -23.27 2.93
CA GLY A 107 6.02 -22.22 1.96
C GLY A 107 4.83 -21.27 1.67
N ARG A 108 3.68 -21.42 2.34
CA ARG A 108 2.55 -20.49 2.17
C ARG A 108 2.83 -19.17 2.88
N ILE A 109 2.46 -18.06 2.22
CA ILE A 109 2.67 -16.70 2.71
C ILE A 109 1.33 -16.02 2.92
N TYR A 110 1.14 -15.44 4.11
CA TYR A 110 -0.06 -14.68 4.48
C TYR A 110 0.34 -13.28 4.92
N LYS A 111 -0.24 -12.25 4.31
CA LYS A 111 -0.11 -10.85 4.75
C LYS A 111 -1.30 -10.51 5.63
N ILE A 112 -1.04 -10.21 6.89
CA ILE A 112 -2.05 -9.83 7.88
C ILE A 112 -1.90 -8.35 8.17
N LYS A 113 -2.92 -7.56 7.82
CA LYS A 113 -2.96 -6.10 7.99
C LYS A 113 -4.28 -5.69 8.63
N PRO A 114 -4.33 -4.58 9.40
CA PRO A 114 -5.59 -4.01 9.81
C PRO A 114 -6.41 -3.59 8.57
N SER A 115 -7.70 -3.86 8.64
CA SER A 115 -8.65 -3.50 7.59
C SER A 115 -9.79 -2.68 8.21
N PHE A 116 -10.09 -1.56 7.58
CA PHE A 116 -11.20 -0.69 7.99
C PHE A 116 -12.15 -0.53 6.81
N SER A 117 -13.43 -0.50 7.10
CA SER A 117 -14.46 -0.18 6.13
C SER A 117 -15.06 1.19 6.45
N VAL A 118 -15.36 1.95 5.43
CA VAL A 118 -16.03 3.24 5.53
C VAL A 118 -17.07 3.34 4.42
N ASP A 119 -18.26 3.83 4.77
CA ASP A 119 -19.27 4.19 3.78
C ASP A 119 -18.92 5.58 3.25
N ALA A 120 -18.80 5.69 1.93
CA ALA A 120 -18.40 6.91 1.26
C ALA A 120 -19.34 7.21 0.08
N VAL A 121 -19.50 8.49 -0.21
CA VAL A 121 -20.28 8.96 -1.37
C VAL A 121 -19.35 9.06 -2.58
N ILE A 122 -19.81 8.60 -3.73
CA ILE A 122 -19.15 8.86 -5.01
C ILE A 122 -19.56 10.26 -5.46
N ILE A 123 -18.59 11.16 -5.59
CA ILE A 123 -18.81 12.55 -6.01
C ILE A 123 -18.28 12.86 -7.41
N GLY A 124 -17.67 11.88 -8.07
CA GLY A 124 -17.18 12.04 -9.43
C GLY A 124 -16.44 10.80 -9.94
N TYR A 125 -16.19 10.78 -11.24
CA TYR A 125 -15.49 9.69 -11.91
C TYR A 125 -14.57 10.19 -13.02
N THR A 126 -13.60 9.37 -13.41
CA THR A 126 -12.81 9.55 -14.63
C THR A 126 -13.01 8.37 -15.58
N GLU A 127 -12.91 8.64 -16.87
CA GLU A 127 -13.00 7.64 -17.93
C GLU A 127 -11.64 6.99 -18.20
N ARG A 128 -11.63 5.76 -18.70
CA ARG A 128 -10.41 5.16 -19.27
C ARG A 128 -10.08 5.82 -20.62
N SER A 129 -8.81 6.04 -20.87
CA SER A 129 -8.33 6.62 -22.13
C SER A 129 -8.59 5.71 -23.32
N GLU A 130 -8.53 4.40 -23.12
CA GLU A 130 -8.71 3.37 -24.14
C GLU A 130 -10.18 2.98 -24.37
N ASP A 131 -11.07 3.23 -23.40
CA ASP A 131 -12.50 2.91 -23.47
C ASP A 131 -13.32 3.86 -22.57
N ALA A 132 -13.88 4.90 -23.13
CA ALA A 132 -14.67 5.91 -22.41
C ALA A 132 -15.98 5.37 -21.82
N GLU A 133 -16.39 4.15 -22.17
CA GLU A 133 -17.54 3.48 -21.55
C GLU A 133 -17.17 2.76 -20.23
N GLN A 134 -15.90 2.88 -19.78
CA GLN A 134 -15.42 2.31 -18.54
C GLN A 134 -14.93 3.39 -17.59
N VAL A 135 -15.35 3.28 -16.31
CA VAL A 135 -14.78 4.10 -15.23
C VAL A 135 -13.34 3.68 -14.96
N ARG A 136 -12.42 4.63 -14.97
CA ARG A 136 -11.03 4.43 -14.54
C ARG A 136 -10.90 4.52 -13.03
N SER A 137 -11.40 5.62 -12.45
CA SER A 137 -11.38 5.86 -11.00
C SER A 137 -12.59 6.67 -10.57
N ILE A 138 -12.95 6.53 -9.30
CA ILE A 138 -14.00 7.32 -8.65
C ILE A 138 -13.39 8.23 -7.60
N ALA A 139 -13.98 9.42 -7.42
CA ALA A 139 -13.71 10.34 -6.33
C ALA A 139 -14.66 10.03 -5.18
N LEU A 140 -14.11 9.88 -3.98
CA LEU A 140 -14.86 9.53 -2.76
C LEU A 140 -14.87 10.70 -1.78
N ALA A 141 -16.01 10.89 -1.12
CA ALA A 141 -16.19 11.89 -0.09
C ALA A 141 -16.95 11.33 1.11
N LEU A 142 -16.71 11.94 2.26
CA LEU A 142 -17.56 11.80 3.45
C LEU A 142 -18.41 13.05 3.61
N MET A 143 -19.64 12.89 4.09
CA MET A 143 -20.51 14.00 4.41
C MET A 143 -20.28 14.42 5.87
N ASN A 144 -20.00 15.70 6.08
CA ASN A 144 -19.88 16.29 7.41
C ASN A 144 -21.27 16.49 8.05
N GLU A 145 -21.29 16.82 9.33
CA GLU A 145 -22.54 17.08 10.08
C GLU A 145 -23.34 18.27 9.51
N ASP A 146 -22.66 19.24 8.91
CA ASP A 146 -23.27 20.39 8.23
C ASP A 146 -23.77 20.11 6.80
N GLY A 147 -23.66 18.85 6.33
CA GLY A 147 -24.06 18.41 5.01
C GLY A 147 -23.05 18.68 3.88
N ALA A 148 -21.89 19.25 4.20
CA ALA A 148 -20.82 19.45 3.21
C ALA A 148 -20.06 18.17 2.93
N TYR A 149 -19.64 17.98 1.68
CA TYR A 149 -18.82 16.83 1.29
C TYR A 149 -17.33 17.13 1.40
N GLN A 150 -16.61 16.31 2.15
CA GLN A 150 -15.16 16.34 2.24
C GLN A 150 -14.55 15.24 1.37
N PHE A 151 -13.77 15.61 0.37
CA PHE A 151 -13.02 14.66 -0.45
C PHE A 151 -12.00 13.89 0.41
N ILE A 152 -12.07 12.56 0.36
CA ILE A 152 -11.18 11.67 1.12
C ILE A 152 -10.18 10.91 0.25
N GLY A 153 -10.34 10.94 -1.06
CA GLY A 153 -9.43 10.26 -1.98
C GLY A 153 -10.13 9.65 -3.18
N SER A 154 -9.39 8.87 -3.94
CA SER A 154 -9.88 8.18 -5.13
C SER A 154 -9.66 6.68 -5.05
N CYS A 155 -10.56 5.92 -5.68
CA CYS A 155 -10.44 4.47 -5.84
C CYS A 155 -10.39 4.10 -7.32
N GLY A 156 -9.37 3.35 -7.72
CA GLY A 156 -9.22 2.83 -9.09
C GLY A 156 -9.39 1.30 -9.17
N ASN A 157 -9.47 0.62 -8.03
CA ASN A 157 -9.74 -0.82 -7.98
C ASN A 157 -11.24 -1.09 -7.97
N LEU A 158 -11.85 -1.08 -9.15
CA LEU A 158 -13.30 -1.10 -9.36
C LEU A 158 -13.81 -2.44 -9.95
N GLY A 159 -13.06 -3.51 -9.76
CA GLY A 159 -13.42 -4.83 -10.28
C GLY A 159 -13.10 -5.03 -11.77
N SER A 160 -13.89 -5.88 -12.42
CA SER A 160 -13.73 -6.27 -13.83
C SER A 160 -14.18 -5.16 -14.79
N ASP A 161 -13.86 -5.32 -16.08
CA ASP A 161 -14.33 -4.40 -17.12
C ASP A 161 -15.86 -4.35 -17.21
N LYS A 162 -16.54 -5.45 -16.91
CA LYS A 162 -18.01 -5.50 -16.83
C LYS A 162 -18.52 -4.64 -15.69
N ASP A 163 -17.88 -4.71 -14.51
CA ASP A 163 -18.26 -3.89 -13.33
C ASP A 163 -18.03 -2.41 -13.61
N ARG A 164 -16.93 -2.07 -14.26
CA ARG A 164 -16.60 -0.69 -14.66
C ARG A 164 -17.59 -0.11 -15.66
N LYS A 165 -18.07 -0.92 -16.62
CA LYS A 165 -19.12 -0.50 -17.55
C LYS A 165 -20.46 -0.33 -16.87
N ALA A 166 -20.82 -1.23 -15.97
CA ALA A 166 -22.06 -1.11 -15.17
C ALA A 166 -22.05 0.15 -14.30
N LEU A 167 -20.92 0.43 -13.65
CA LEU A 167 -20.74 1.65 -12.86
C LEU A 167 -20.82 2.91 -13.72
N MET A 168 -20.22 2.93 -14.91
CA MET A 168 -20.30 4.04 -15.84
C MET A 168 -21.76 4.34 -16.22
N LYS A 169 -22.53 3.31 -16.53
CA LYS A 169 -23.94 3.47 -16.89
C LYS A 169 -24.77 4.14 -15.79
N ASN A 170 -24.46 3.81 -14.53
CA ASN A 170 -25.15 4.42 -13.38
C ASN A 170 -24.72 5.88 -13.17
N LEU A 171 -23.41 6.17 -13.22
CA LEU A 171 -22.88 7.50 -12.92
C LEU A 171 -23.13 8.54 -14.03
N LYS A 172 -23.15 8.10 -15.29
CA LYS A 172 -23.29 9.02 -16.45
C LYS A 172 -24.63 9.75 -16.47
N GLY A 173 -25.68 9.15 -15.88
CA GLY A 173 -27.02 9.76 -15.78
C GLY A 173 -27.12 10.84 -14.70
N ASP A 174 -26.24 10.82 -13.72
CA ASP A 174 -26.27 11.70 -12.55
C ASP A 174 -25.22 12.82 -12.62
N GLN A 175 -24.63 13.03 -13.78
CA GLN A 175 -23.59 14.03 -13.98
C GLN A 175 -24.11 15.45 -13.70
N VAL A 176 -23.37 16.21 -12.90
CA VAL A 176 -23.67 17.60 -12.53
C VAL A 176 -22.52 18.53 -12.89
N ASP A 177 -22.85 19.81 -13.11
CA ASP A 177 -21.83 20.85 -13.24
C ASP A 177 -21.26 21.23 -11.88
N SER A 178 -19.95 21.36 -11.80
CA SER A 178 -19.23 21.75 -10.59
C SER A 178 -18.15 22.79 -10.91
N SER A 179 -18.02 23.80 -10.06
CA SER A 179 -16.89 24.73 -10.08
C SER A 179 -15.64 24.14 -9.45
N TRP A 180 -15.78 23.08 -8.67
CA TRP A 180 -14.66 22.38 -8.05
C TRP A 180 -13.82 21.65 -9.11
N ARG A 181 -12.52 21.71 -8.96
CA ARG A 181 -11.57 21.09 -9.90
C ARG A 181 -10.59 20.20 -9.14
N VAL A 182 -10.71 18.91 -9.36
CA VAL A 182 -9.81 17.88 -8.78
C VAL A 182 -9.37 16.95 -9.89
N THR A 183 -8.12 16.59 -9.87
CA THR A 183 -7.52 15.60 -10.78
C THR A 183 -7.29 14.28 -10.06
N SER A 184 -7.43 13.19 -10.79
CA SER A 184 -7.02 11.86 -10.33
C SER A 184 -5.49 11.74 -10.27
N ASN A 185 -4.99 10.68 -9.66
CA ASN A 185 -3.55 10.38 -9.64
C ASN A 185 -2.92 10.23 -11.03
N SER A 186 -3.71 10.00 -12.06
CA SER A 186 -3.28 9.96 -13.46
C SER A 186 -3.37 11.31 -14.17
N GLY A 187 -3.74 12.39 -13.47
CA GLY A 187 -3.90 13.74 -14.05
C GLY A 187 -5.23 13.97 -14.77
N ALA A 188 -6.11 12.97 -14.87
CA ALA A 188 -7.42 13.16 -15.50
C ALA A 188 -8.36 13.96 -14.58
N MET A 189 -9.10 14.90 -15.16
CA MET A 189 -10.13 15.66 -14.45
C MET A 189 -11.33 14.77 -14.13
N TYR A 190 -11.88 14.93 -12.91
CA TYR A 190 -13.13 14.25 -12.55
C TYR A 190 -14.36 14.92 -13.21
N ARG A 191 -15.29 14.09 -13.68
CA ARG A 191 -16.67 14.47 -13.96
C ARG A 191 -17.46 14.27 -12.68
N PHE A 192 -18.18 15.27 -12.22
CA PHE A 192 -18.92 15.23 -10.96
C PHE A 192 -20.32 14.64 -11.13
N VAL A 193 -20.79 13.95 -10.10
CA VAL A 193 -22.10 13.32 -9.99
C VAL A 193 -22.72 13.63 -8.64
#